data_9a54eac5d12440786cf7aa48f62830d5
#
_entry.id   9a54eac5d12440786cf7aa48f62830d5
#
_cell.length_a   1.000
_cell.length_b   1.000
_cell.length_c   1.000
_cell.angle_alpha   90.00
_cell.angle_beta   90.00
_cell.angle_gamma   90.00
#
_symmetry.space_group_name_H-M   'P 1'
#
loop_
_entity.id
_entity.type
_entity.pdbx_description
1 polymer ?
#
loop_
_entity_poly.entity_id
_entity_poly.type
_entity_poly.pdbx_seq_one_letter_code
_entity_poly.pdbx_strand_id
1 'polypeptide(L)'
;MPTVVEVITTFISPQYKKILILFFIVVFSVAAYYFYQKWNMPQEDKYKDIYQPNDQSTNEAVIYFFFADWCPHCTKAKPEWTSFANEKDGKLINGVKLRCSMVDCSDPDSSDSAAKIEQYDIKSYPTIKLVFKDNTYDFDASVTKEHLNQFVETVIV
;
A
#
# COMPACT_ATOMS: atom_id res chain seq x y z
N MET A 1 -53.69 31.27 17.38
CA MET A 1 -53.19 29.88 17.47
C MET A 1 -51.70 29.95 17.30
N PRO A 2 -50.89 29.51 18.25
CA PRO A 2 -49.46 29.54 18.07
C PRO A 2 -49.06 28.56 16.96
N THR A 3 -48.16 28.99 16.10
CA THR A 3 -47.66 28.14 15.01
C THR A 3 -46.79 27.04 15.60
N VAL A 4 -46.78 25.86 14.95
CA VAL A 4 -46.01 24.67 15.39
C VAL A 4 -44.53 25.03 15.65
N VAL A 5 -43.98 26.00 14.91
CA VAL A 5 -42.63 26.52 15.04
C VAL A 5 -42.40 27.24 16.37
N GLU A 6 -43.39 28.05 16.85
CA GLU A 6 -43.28 28.75 18.13
C GLU A 6 -43.34 27.80 19.34
N VAL A 7 -44.11 26.69 19.23
CA VAL A 7 -44.17 25.67 20.28
C VAL A 7 -42.86 24.92 20.40
N ILE A 8 -42.22 24.60 19.30
CA ILE A 8 -40.92 23.90 19.26
C ILE A 8 -39.78 24.78 19.80
N THR A 9 -39.80 26.07 19.49
CA THR A 9 -38.74 26.99 19.99
C THR A 9 -38.86 27.32 21.47
N THR A 10 -40.07 27.25 22.05
CA THR A 10 -40.31 27.53 23.47
C THR A 10 -39.97 26.33 24.38
N PHE A 11 -40.02 25.12 23.85
CA PHE A 11 -39.71 23.88 24.60
C PHE A 11 -38.22 23.56 24.67
N ILE A 12 -37.38 24.15 23.80
CA ILE A 12 -35.93 23.95 23.84
C ILE A 12 -35.30 24.93 24.80
N SER A 13 -35.21 24.57 26.07
CA SER A 13 -34.48 25.37 27.08
C SER A 13 -33.06 25.64 26.60
N PRO A 14 -32.43 26.80 26.97
CA PRO A 14 -31.08 27.14 26.53
C PRO A 14 -30.02 26.12 26.94
N GLN A 15 -30.30 25.28 27.92
CA GLN A 15 -29.48 24.16 28.33
C GLN A 15 -29.50 23.02 27.29
N TYR A 16 -30.64 22.73 26.67
CA TYR A 16 -30.78 21.68 25.68
C TYR A 16 -30.04 22.00 24.38
N LYS A 17 -30.00 23.28 24.01
CA LYS A 17 -29.20 23.71 22.81
C LYS A 17 -27.72 23.45 23.04
N LYS A 18 -27.19 23.68 24.22
CA LYS A 18 -25.79 23.39 24.55
C LYS A 18 -25.51 21.89 24.54
N ILE A 19 -26.43 21.07 25.03
CA ILE A 19 -26.30 19.60 25.03
C ILE A 19 -26.33 19.07 23.60
N LEU A 20 -27.22 19.59 22.73
CA LEU A 20 -27.27 19.21 21.30
C LEU A 20 -25.97 19.57 20.57
N ILE A 21 -25.42 20.75 20.81
CA ILE A 21 -24.15 21.18 20.18
C ILE A 21 -23.02 20.26 20.63
N LEU A 22 -22.91 19.93 21.91
CA LEU A 22 -21.92 18.99 22.43
C LEU A 22 -22.08 17.60 21.81
N PHE A 23 -23.32 17.12 21.68
CA PHE A 23 -23.60 15.84 21.03
C PHE A 23 -23.11 15.83 19.57
N PHE A 24 -23.40 16.86 18.79
CA PHE A 24 -22.93 16.97 17.43
C PHE A 24 -21.40 17.05 17.34
N ILE A 25 -20.74 17.77 18.24
CA ILE A 25 -19.29 17.85 18.28
C ILE A 25 -18.69 16.46 18.52
N VAL A 26 -19.25 15.69 19.47
CA VAL A 26 -18.78 14.32 19.75
C VAL A 26 -19.00 13.41 18.56
N VAL A 27 -20.19 13.43 17.95
CA VAL A 27 -20.51 12.62 16.78
C VAL A 27 -19.58 12.94 15.59
N PHE A 28 -19.35 14.25 15.32
CA PHE A 28 -18.43 14.67 14.27
C PHE A 28 -16.97 14.29 14.57
N SER A 29 -16.54 14.39 15.82
CA SER A 29 -15.19 13.99 16.23
C SER A 29 -14.97 12.49 16.06
N VAL A 30 -15.96 11.69 16.43
CA VAL A 30 -15.92 10.22 16.25
C VAL A 30 -15.95 9.87 14.76
N ALA A 31 -16.82 10.50 13.98
CA ALA A 31 -16.88 10.27 12.53
C ALA A 31 -15.58 10.69 11.83
N ALA A 32 -15.00 11.84 12.20
CA ALA A 32 -13.73 12.30 11.68
C ALA A 32 -12.57 11.35 12.06
N TYR A 33 -12.57 10.83 13.29
CA TYR A 33 -11.60 9.84 13.74
C TYR A 33 -11.69 8.53 12.95
N TYR A 34 -12.88 7.99 12.73
CA TYR A 34 -13.08 6.79 11.90
C TYR A 34 -12.72 7.04 10.44
N PHE A 35 -13.05 8.23 9.91
CA PHE A 35 -12.70 8.61 8.54
C PHE A 35 -11.18 8.78 8.39
N TYR A 36 -10.52 9.41 9.38
CA TYR A 36 -9.06 9.56 9.42
C TYR A 36 -8.36 8.20 9.52
N GLN A 37 -8.83 7.28 10.36
CA GLN A 37 -8.29 5.92 10.43
C GLN A 37 -8.46 5.18 9.11
N LYS A 38 -9.65 5.29 8.49
CA LYS A 38 -9.92 4.61 7.22
C LYS A 38 -9.13 5.20 6.03
N TRP A 39 -8.84 6.50 6.08
CA TRP A 39 -8.07 7.18 5.03
C TRP A 39 -6.56 7.03 5.20
N ASN A 40 -6.09 7.01 6.44
CA ASN A 40 -4.68 6.82 6.79
C ASN A 40 -4.31 5.37 7.11
N MET A 41 -5.20 4.40 6.84
CA MET A 41 -4.73 3.02 6.82
C MET A 41 -3.73 2.91 5.67
N PRO A 42 -2.44 2.67 5.96
CA PRO A 42 -1.52 2.25 4.94
C PRO A 42 -2.15 1.02 4.28
N GLN A 43 -2.10 0.97 2.96
CA GLN A 43 -2.56 -0.22 2.20
C GLN A 43 -1.57 -1.39 2.41
N GLU A 44 -1.11 -1.60 3.65
CA GLU A 44 -0.14 -2.64 3.98
C GLU A 44 -0.72 -4.05 3.92
N ASP A 45 -2.03 -4.19 4.15
CA ASP A 45 -2.61 -5.54 4.23
C ASP A 45 -2.86 -6.21 2.87
N LYS A 46 -2.74 -5.46 1.76
CA LYS A 46 -2.92 -6.03 0.41
C LYS A 46 -1.66 -6.75 -0.11
N TYR A 47 -0.51 -6.54 0.54
CA TYR A 47 0.78 -7.12 0.14
C TYR A 47 1.33 -8.15 1.14
N LYS A 48 0.54 -8.51 2.16
CA LYS A 48 0.93 -9.51 3.18
C LYS A 48 0.75 -10.96 2.77
N ASP A 49 0.32 -11.23 1.55
CA ASP A 49 0.39 -12.58 1.01
C ASP A 49 1.85 -12.92 0.73
N ILE A 50 2.47 -13.47 1.77
CA ILE A 50 3.77 -14.11 1.72
C ILE A 50 3.72 -15.17 0.62
N TYR A 51 4.30 -14.87 -0.53
CA TYR A 51 4.60 -15.88 -1.52
C TYR A 51 5.55 -16.88 -0.86
N GLN A 52 5.00 -18.01 -0.45
CA GLN A 52 5.80 -19.19 -0.17
C GLN A 52 6.16 -19.82 -1.52
N PRO A 53 7.44 -20.06 -1.83
CA PRO A 53 7.86 -20.60 -3.11
C PRO A 53 7.43 -22.05 -3.36
N ASN A 54 6.35 -22.51 -2.74
CA ASN A 54 5.89 -23.90 -2.77
C ASN A 54 4.54 -24.12 -3.48
N ASP A 55 4.01 -23.08 -4.16
CA ASP A 55 2.84 -23.27 -5.01
C ASP A 55 3.29 -23.37 -6.47
N GLN A 56 3.21 -24.58 -7.01
CA GLN A 56 3.59 -24.99 -8.37
C GLN A 56 2.63 -24.40 -9.42
N SER A 57 2.45 -23.11 -9.51
CA SER A 57 1.88 -22.50 -10.69
C SER A 57 3.01 -22.01 -11.59
N THR A 58 3.35 -22.83 -12.58
CA THR A 58 4.41 -22.61 -13.58
C THR A 58 4.23 -21.34 -14.44
N ASN A 59 3.30 -20.46 -14.09
CA ASN A 59 2.90 -19.30 -14.89
C ASN A 59 2.73 -18.02 -14.07
N GLU A 60 3.49 -17.86 -12.99
CA GLU A 60 3.50 -16.66 -12.16
C GLU A 60 4.90 -16.06 -12.06
N ALA A 61 5.00 -14.74 -12.14
CA ALA A 61 6.23 -13.97 -11.90
C ALA A 61 6.00 -13.01 -10.74
N VAL A 62 6.99 -12.82 -9.87
CA VAL A 62 6.90 -11.90 -8.73
C VAL A 62 8.01 -10.86 -8.84
N ILE A 63 7.62 -9.58 -8.87
CA ILE A 63 8.56 -8.47 -8.81
C ILE A 63 8.55 -7.86 -7.41
N TYR A 64 9.72 -7.76 -6.81
CA TYR A 64 9.94 -7.24 -5.46
C TYR A 64 10.58 -5.86 -5.51
N PHE A 65 10.07 -4.94 -4.69
CA PHE A 65 10.67 -3.64 -4.43
C PHE A 65 11.14 -3.59 -2.96
N PHE A 66 12.45 -3.67 -2.77
CA PHE A 66 13.09 -3.57 -1.47
C PHE A 66 13.39 -2.10 -1.18
N PHE A 67 12.88 -1.58 -0.08
CA PHE A 67 13.03 -0.18 0.29
C PHE A 67 13.27 -0.01 1.79
N ALA A 68 13.76 1.16 2.17
CA ALA A 68 13.82 1.59 3.57
C ALA A 68 13.24 3.00 3.70
N ASP A 69 12.48 3.28 4.75
CA ASP A 69 11.83 4.59 4.95
C ASP A 69 12.82 5.74 5.16
N TRP A 70 13.97 5.44 5.75
CA TRP A 70 15.06 6.41 5.93
C TRP A 70 15.85 6.70 4.65
N CYS A 71 15.58 6.01 3.54
CA CYS A 71 16.32 6.14 2.30
C CYS A 71 15.69 7.21 1.38
N PRO A 72 16.38 8.34 1.06
CA PRO A 72 15.84 9.40 0.21
C PRO A 72 15.56 8.94 -1.24
N HIS A 73 16.34 8.00 -1.77
CA HIS A 73 16.13 7.44 -3.09
C HIS A 73 14.87 6.58 -3.15
N CYS A 74 14.56 5.86 -2.07
CA CYS A 74 13.31 5.09 -1.95
C CYS A 74 12.09 5.99 -1.94
N THR A 75 12.14 7.13 -1.25
CA THR A 75 11.05 8.11 -1.24
C THR A 75 10.71 8.62 -2.64
N LYS A 76 11.72 8.81 -3.50
CA LYS A 76 11.51 9.21 -4.90
C LYS A 76 11.00 8.06 -5.77
N ALA A 77 11.42 6.83 -5.49
CA ALA A 77 11.05 5.65 -6.28
C ALA A 77 9.64 5.13 -5.94
N LYS A 78 9.16 5.29 -4.69
CA LYS A 78 7.87 4.78 -4.23
C LYS A 78 6.67 5.20 -5.10
N PRO A 79 6.48 6.46 -5.52
CA PRO A 79 5.33 6.84 -6.35
C PRO A 79 5.36 6.18 -7.73
N GLU A 80 6.53 6.04 -8.34
CA GLU A 80 6.69 5.36 -9.64
C GLU A 80 6.38 3.87 -9.53
N TRP A 81 6.93 3.22 -8.49
CA TRP A 81 6.60 1.84 -8.16
C TRP A 81 5.11 1.65 -7.92
N THR A 82 4.48 2.51 -7.10
CA THR A 82 3.05 2.41 -6.78
C THR A 82 2.19 2.55 -8.03
N SER A 83 2.55 3.48 -8.92
CA SER A 83 1.85 3.67 -10.20
C SER A 83 1.96 2.42 -11.09
N PHE A 84 3.15 1.81 -11.16
CA PHE A 84 3.40 0.57 -11.88
C PHE A 84 2.61 -0.60 -11.26
N ALA A 85 2.72 -0.81 -9.94
CA ALA A 85 2.06 -1.90 -9.24
C ALA A 85 0.53 -1.84 -9.37
N ASN A 86 -0.08 -0.66 -9.22
CA ASN A 86 -1.52 -0.47 -9.39
C ASN A 86 -2.00 -0.83 -10.81
N GLU A 87 -1.14 -0.67 -11.81
CA GLU A 87 -1.48 -1.03 -13.19
C GLU A 87 -1.25 -2.49 -13.50
N LYS A 88 -0.18 -3.10 -12.99
CA LYS A 88 0.32 -4.41 -13.45
C LYS A 88 0.08 -5.56 -12.49
N ASP A 89 -0.15 -5.29 -11.19
CA ASP A 89 -0.37 -6.35 -10.20
C ASP A 89 -1.59 -7.21 -10.55
N GLY A 90 -1.40 -8.53 -10.52
CA GLY A 90 -2.42 -9.52 -10.86
C GLY A 90 -2.74 -9.65 -12.35
N LYS A 91 -2.10 -8.86 -13.23
CA LYS A 91 -2.35 -8.93 -14.68
C LYS A 91 -1.47 -9.97 -15.37
N LEU A 92 -1.95 -10.43 -16.52
CA LEU A 92 -1.21 -11.33 -17.39
C LEU A 92 -0.31 -10.53 -18.33
N ILE A 93 0.98 -10.86 -18.32
CA ILE A 93 1.99 -10.36 -19.26
C ILE A 93 2.54 -11.57 -20.00
N ASN A 94 2.34 -11.61 -21.31
CA ASN A 94 2.72 -12.76 -22.14
C ASN A 94 2.21 -14.12 -21.62
N GLY A 95 1.03 -14.12 -20.99
CA GLY A 95 0.42 -15.34 -20.43
C GLY A 95 0.91 -15.70 -19.02
N VAL A 96 1.79 -14.89 -18.42
CA VAL A 96 2.31 -15.05 -17.06
C VAL A 96 1.66 -14.01 -16.14
N LYS A 97 1.15 -14.44 -15.00
CA LYS A 97 0.55 -13.55 -14.00
C LYS A 97 1.64 -12.83 -13.23
N LEU A 98 1.68 -11.51 -13.32
CA LEU A 98 2.61 -10.70 -12.54
C LEU A 98 2.05 -10.40 -11.16
N ARG A 99 2.87 -10.60 -10.12
CA ARG A 99 2.62 -10.17 -8.74
C ARG A 99 3.64 -9.11 -8.34
N CYS A 100 3.15 -8.01 -7.77
CA CYS A 100 4.00 -6.93 -7.27
C CYS A 100 4.03 -6.97 -5.74
N SER A 101 5.21 -6.99 -5.15
CA SER A 101 5.39 -7.04 -3.69
C SER A 101 6.38 -5.98 -3.23
N MET A 102 6.05 -5.28 -2.15
CA MET A 102 6.97 -4.36 -1.46
C MET A 102 7.53 -5.04 -0.22
N VAL A 103 8.83 -4.88 0.01
CA VAL A 103 9.52 -5.38 1.20
C VAL A 103 10.11 -4.20 1.93
N ASP A 104 9.58 -3.93 3.12
CA ASP A 104 10.11 -2.90 4.00
C ASP A 104 11.34 -3.43 4.75
N CYS A 105 12.48 -2.82 4.48
CA CYS A 105 13.77 -3.14 5.07
C CYS A 105 14.25 -2.02 6.01
N SER A 106 13.34 -1.20 6.54
CA SER A 106 13.67 -0.10 7.45
C SER A 106 14.24 -0.62 8.77
N ASP A 107 13.76 -1.79 9.20
CA ASP A 107 14.31 -2.57 10.33
C ASP A 107 14.87 -3.89 9.79
N PRO A 108 16.19 -3.96 9.54
CA PRO A 108 16.83 -5.15 8.99
C PRO A 108 16.86 -6.34 9.95
N ASP A 109 16.63 -6.11 11.25
CA ASP A 109 16.61 -7.16 12.28
C ASP A 109 15.22 -7.79 12.46
N SER A 110 14.20 -7.25 11.79
CA SER A 110 12.86 -7.88 11.79
C SER A 110 12.92 -9.22 11.05
N SER A 111 12.29 -10.26 11.60
CA SER A 111 12.35 -11.63 11.07
C SER A 111 11.94 -11.74 9.60
N ASP A 112 10.96 -10.95 9.18
CA ASP A 112 10.38 -11.01 7.82
C ASP A 112 11.27 -10.32 6.78
N SER A 113 11.89 -9.19 7.13
CA SER A 113 12.80 -8.48 6.24
C SER A 113 14.16 -9.14 6.17
N ALA A 114 14.72 -9.59 7.31
CA ALA A 114 16.02 -10.26 7.39
C ALA A 114 16.11 -11.47 6.47
N ALA A 115 15.11 -12.36 6.51
CA ALA A 115 15.08 -13.55 5.67
C ALA A 115 15.08 -13.21 4.17
N LYS A 116 14.33 -12.19 3.75
CA LYS A 116 14.28 -11.76 2.34
C LYS A 116 15.54 -11.01 1.91
N ILE A 117 16.11 -10.19 2.78
CA ILE A 117 17.40 -9.50 2.54
C ILE A 117 18.50 -10.53 2.26
N GLU A 118 18.58 -11.58 3.07
CA GLU A 118 19.53 -12.66 2.89
C GLU A 118 19.22 -13.50 1.64
N GLN A 119 17.96 -13.92 1.47
CA GLN A 119 17.52 -14.74 0.34
C GLN A 119 17.84 -14.11 -1.01
N TYR A 120 17.66 -12.79 -1.14
CA TYR A 120 17.83 -12.05 -2.39
C TYR A 120 19.15 -11.27 -2.47
N ASP A 121 20.07 -11.43 -1.49
CA ASP A 121 21.37 -10.73 -1.42
C ASP A 121 21.21 -9.21 -1.61
N ILE A 122 20.35 -8.58 -0.79
CA ILE A 122 20.07 -7.15 -0.88
C ILE A 122 21.15 -6.35 -0.17
N LYS A 123 21.89 -5.52 -0.92
CA LYS A 123 23.04 -4.73 -0.43
C LYS A 123 22.78 -3.23 -0.36
N SER A 124 21.76 -2.75 -1.04
CA SER A 124 21.43 -1.31 -1.15
C SER A 124 19.95 -1.08 -1.37
N TYR A 125 19.50 0.16 -1.18
CA TYR A 125 18.10 0.56 -1.38
C TYR A 125 18.01 1.83 -2.26
N PRO A 126 17.00 1.91 -3.15
CA PRO A 126 16.05 0.85 -3.49
C PRO A 126 16.70 -0.25 -4.34
N THR A 127 16.26 -1.49 -4.17
CA THR A 127 16.61 -2.61 -5.06
C THR A 127 15.31 -3.24 -5.57
N ILE A 128 15.29 -3.59 -6.87
CA ILE A 128 14.15 -4.27 -7.48
C ILE A 128 14.63 -5.57 -8.10
N LYS A 129 13.93 -6.65 -7.82
CA LYS A 129 14.22 -7.99 -8.36
C LYS A 129 12.94 -8.64 -8.88
N LEU A 130 13.03 -9.27 -10.05
CA LEU A 130 11.96 -10.08 -10.62
C LEU A 130 12.33 -11.55 -10.53
N VAL A 131 11.43 -12.35 -9.96
CA VAL A 131 11.56 -13.80 -9.87
C VAL A 131 10.61 -14.43 -10.88
N PHE A 132 11.16 -15.21 -11.80
CA PHE A 132 10.39 -15.91 -12.83
C PHE A 132 11.07 -17.23 -13.21
N LYS A 133 10.34 -18.35 -13.22
CA LYS A 133 10.86 -19.70 -13.54
C LYS A 133 12.13 -20.05 -12.74
N ASP A 134 12.10 -19.83 -11.43
CA ASP A 134 13.20 -20.07 -10.48
C ASP A 134 14.48 -19.23 -10.72
N ASN A 135 14.43 -18.28 -11.63
CA ASN A 135 15.50 -17.31 -11.84
C ASN A 135 15.17 -15.96 -11.22
N THR A 136 16.19 -15.30 -10.70
CA THR A 136 16.10 -13.94 -10.18
C THR A 136 16.82 -12.98 -11.12
N TYR A 137 16.13 -11.93 -11.53
CA TYR A 137 16.63 -10.89 -12.43
C TYR A 137 16.74 -9.58 -11.70
N ASP A 138 17.88 -8.92 -11.81
CA ASP A 138 18.12 -7.60 -11.21
C ASP A 138 17.67 -6.48 -12.14
N PHE A 139 17.09 -5.44 -11.54
CA PHE A 139 16.72 -4.23 -12.27
C PHE A 139 17.78 -3.15 -12.07
N ASP A 140 18.51 -2.82 -13.12
CA ASP A 140 19.69 -1.93 -13.10
C ASP A 140 19.42 -0.53 -13.68
N ALA A 141 18.15 -0.13 -13.83
CA ALA A 141 17.80 1.18 -14.36
C ALA A 141 17.25 2.12 -13.27
N SER A 142 17.08 3.40 -13.60
CA SER A 142 16.36 4.32 -12.72
C SER A 142 14.90 3.89 -12.58
N VAL A 143 14.38 3.94 -11.34
CA VAL A 143 13.02 3.50 -11.04
C VAL A 143 12.03 4.50 -11.61
N THR A 144 11.52 4.21 -12.80
CA THR A 144 10.39 4.87 -13.44
C THR A 144 9.39 3.83 -13.89
N LYS A 145 8.14 4.20 -13.99
CA LYS A 145 7.07 3.30 -14.46
C LYS A 145 7.39 2.72 -15.86
N GLU A 146 7.94 3.55 -16.76
CA GLU A 146 8.33 3.11 -18.10
C GLU A 146 9.40 2.02 -18.06
N HIS A 147 10.49 2.25 -17.31
CA HIS A 147 11.57 1.29 -17.22
C HIS A 147 11.12 -0.02 -16.54
N LEU A 148 10.24 0.07 -15.54
CA LEU A 148 9.65 -1.12 -14.91
C LEU A 148 8.81 -1.93 -15.89
N ASN A 149 7.99 -1.28 -16.72
CA ASN A 149 7.21 -1.94 -17.77
C ASN A 149 8.12 -2.63 -18.77
N GLN A 150 9.13 -1.94 -19.27
CA GLN A 150 10.10 -2.49 -20.23
C GLN A 150 10.85 -3.70 -19.65
N PHE A 151 11.28 -3.60 -18.39
CA PHE A 151 11.97 -4.68 -17.70
C PHE A 151 11.13 -5.94 -17.61
N VAL A 152 9.89 -5.81 -17.14
CA VAL A 152 8.98 -6.95 -17.00
C VAL A 152 8.65 -7.57 -18.35
N GLU A 153 8.39 -6.76 -19.38
CA GLU A 153 8.12 -7.24 -20.75
C GLU A 153 9.35 -7.91 -21.39
N THR A 154 10.55 -7.51 -20.99
CA THR A 154 11.79 -8.13 -21.51
C THR A 154 12.08 -9.47 -20.84
N VAL A 155 11.80 -9.60 -19.55
CA VAL A 155 12.11 -10.83 -18.78
C VAL A 155 11.02 -11.89 -18.96
N ILE A 156 9.76 -11.48 -19.03
CA ILE A 156 8.63 -12.38 -19.18
C ILE A 156 8.35 -12.59 -20.70
N VAL A 157 9.16 -13.41 -21.30
CA VAL A 157 9.02 -13.80 -22.73
C VAL A 157 8.52 -15.23 -22.83
#